data_6085f54df4c28dcab01bd79eca567e44
#
_entry.id   6085f54df4c28dcab01bd79eca567e44
#
_cell.length_a   1.000
_cell.length_b   1.000
_cell.length_c   1.000
_cell.angle_alpha   90.00
_cell.angle_beta   90.00
_cell.angle_gamma   90.00
#
_symmetry.space_group_name_H-M   'P 1'
#
loop_
_entity.id
_entity.type
_entity.pdbx_description
1 polymer ?
#
loop_
_entity_poly.entity_id
_entity_poly.type
_entity_poly.pdbx_seq_one_letter_code
_entity_poly.pdbx_strand_id
1 'polypeptide(L)'
;GLLDLEKELLILGGFALGFGLLLVAVGMMQRRRITNAATEIVNDVFRMPATMRGLAVVQFFSWFALFAMWIYTTAAVTSVHYGATDTTSAAYNAGADWVGVLMGVYNGVAALAAFALPVLARRIGRKSTHALMLLFGAAGLAGIFLIREPGLLWLPMVGVGFAWASIVSMPYAILSGAVPDRKMGVYMGVFNIFIVVPQLLAATVLGLILRTMFDGQAIYALLLGAASFVLAAI
;
A
#
# COMPACT_ATOMS: atom_id res chain seq x y z
N GLY A 1 4.10 18.41 -18.12
CA GLY A 1 3.12 19.23 -18.83
C GLY A 1 1.80 18.48 -19.05
N LEU A 2 0.83 19.09 -19.76
CA LEU A 2 -0.48 18.48 -20.09
C LEU A 2 -0.33 17.13 -20.80
N LEU A 3 0.70 16.96 -21.64
CA LEU A 3 0.96 15.73 -22.38
C LEU A 3 1.37 14.54 -21.47
N ASP A 4 2.04 14.80 -20.37
CA ASP A 4 2.40 13.74 -19.41
C ASP A 4 1.17 13.31 -18.59
N LEU A 5 0.29 14.26 -18.30
CA LEU A 5 -1.00 14.01 -17.67
C LEU A 5 -1.91 13.15 -18.57
N GLU A 6 -1.92 13.43 -19.88
CA GLU A 6 -2.68 12.66 -20.85
C GLU A 6 -2.20 11.22 -20.96
N LYS A 7 -0.88 10.96 -20.89
CA LYS A 7 -0.33 9.60 -20.94
C LYS A 7 -0.75 8.76 -19.72
N GLU A 8 -0.67 9.32 -18.51
CA GLU A 8 -1.08 8.65 -17.28
C GLU A 8 -2.58 8.33 -17.30
N LEU A 9 -3.41 9.27 -17.74
CA LEU A 9 -4.85 9.10 -17.90
C LEU A 9 -5.20 8.07 -18.99
N LEU A 10 -4.46 8.05 -20.10
CA LEU A 10 -4.64 7.08 -21.18
C LEU A 10 -4.29 5.66 -20.72
N ILE A 11 -3.20 5.50 -19.96
CA ILE A 11 -2.81 4.21 -19.39
C ILE A 11 -3.88 3.72 -18.43
N LEU A 12 -4.35 4.58 -17.51
CA LEU A 12 -5.38 4.24 -16.54
C LEU A 12 -6.71 3.92 -17.24
N GLY A 13 -7.10 4.76 -18.22
CA GLY A 13 -8.29 4.56 -19.02
C GLY A 13 -8.23 3.27 -19.86
N GLY A 14 -7.09 2.99 -20.47
CA GLY A 14 -6.85 1.75 -21.22
C GLY A 14 -6.94 0.51 -20.32
N PHE A 15 -6.36 0.57 -19.13
CA PHE A 15 -6.46 -0.50 -18.14
C PHE A 15 -7.91 -0.72 -17.67
N ALA A 16 -8.63 0.37 -17.34
CA ALA A 16 -10.02 0.30 -16.91
C ALA A 16 -10.93 -0.25 -18.02
N LEU A 17 -10.71 0.16 -19.26
CA LEU A 17 -11.45 -0.32 -20.42
C LEU A 17 -11.16 -1.80 -20.69
N GLY A 18 -9.89 -2.22 -20.65
CA GLY A 18 -9.50 -3.63 -20.83
C GLY A 18 -10.10 -4.52 -19.73
N PHE A 19 -10.07 -4.07 -18.48
CA PHE A 19 -10.68 -4.77 -17.36
C PHE A 19 -12.21 -4.83 -17.50
N GLY A 20 -12.86 -3.73 -17.91
CA GLY A 20 -14.30 -3.70 -18.17
C GLY A 20 -14.71 -4.68 -19.28
N LEU A 21 -13.96 -4.71 -20.40
CA LEU A 21 -14.19 -5.67 -21.49
C LEU A 21 -14.02 -7.13 -21.04
N LEU A 22 -13.01 -7.40 -20.19
CA LEU A 22 -12.80 -8.72 -19.60
C LEU A 22 -14.03 -9.13 -18.75
N LEU A 23 -14.53 -8.25 -17.91
CA LEU A 23 -15.72 -8.53 -17.09
C LEU A 23 -16.97 -8.78 -17.94
N VAL A 24 -17.16 -8.01 -19.03
CA VAL A 24 -18.26 -8.21 -19.98
C VAL A 24 -18.14 -9.58 -20.67
N ALA A 25 -16.93 -9.93 -21.14
CA ALA A 25 -16.67 -11.23 -21.77
C ALA A 25 -16.97 -12.39 -20.81
N VAL A 26 -16.48 -12.30 -19.56
CA VAL A 26 -16.75 -13.30 -18.54
C VAL A 26 -18.24 -13.36 -18.20
N GLY A 27 -18.94 -12.22 -18.08
CA GLY A 27 -20.40 -12.17 -17.90
C GLY A 27 -21.17 -12.85 -19.02
N MET A 28 -20.74 -12.69 -20.28
CA MET A 28 -21.32 -13.40 -21.42
C MET A 28 -21.08 -14.92 -21.35
N MET A 29 -19.85 -15.33 -20.93
CA MET A 29 -19.56 -16.76 -20.71
C MET A 29 -20.44 -17.37 -19.61
N GLN A 30 -20.65 -16.66 -18.50
CA GLN A 30 -21.53 -17.07 -17.40
C GLN A 30 -22.98 -17.23 -17.87
N ARG A 31 -23.50 -16.29 -18.69
CA ARG A 31 -24.84 -16.41 -19.29
C ARG A 31 -24.99 -17.65 -20.16
N ARG A 32 -23.90 -18.04 -20.87
CA ARG A 32 -23.85 -19.25 -21.68
C ARG A 32 -23.57 -20.52 -20.88
N ARG A 33 -23.51 -20.44 -19.53
CA ARG A 33 -23.19 -21.52 -18.59
C ARG A 33 -21.81 -22.18 -18.85
N ILE A 34 -20.88 -21.42 -19.43
CA ILE A 34 -19.50 -21.88 -19.61
C ILE A 34 -18.79 -21.75 -18.27
N THR A 35 -18.32 -22.87 -17.74
CA THR A 35 -17.51 -22.93 -16.52
C THR A 35 -16.04 -23.10 -16.91
N ASN A 36 -15.25 -22.09 -16.58
CA ASN A 36 -13.79 -22.09 -16.71
C ASN A 36 -13.17 -21.29 -15.56
N ALA A 37 -11.83 -21.32 -15.46
CA ALA A 37 -11.12 -20.63 -14.40
C ALA A 37 -11.48 -19.13 -14.29
N ALA A 38 -11.68 -18.43 -15.42
CA ALA A 38 -12.04 -17.00 -15.42
C ALA A 38 -13.45 -16.77 -14.85
N THR A 39 -14.44 -17.61 -15.23
CA THR A 39 -15.81 -17.50 -14.71
C THR A 39 -15.88 -17.87 -13.23
N GLU A 40 -15.06 -18.83 -12.76
CA GLU A 40 -14.96 -19.18 -11.34
C GLU A 40 -14.33 -18.04 -10.53
N ILE A 41 -13.18 -17.48 -10.98
CA ILE A 41 -12.51 -16.38 -10.29
C ILE A 41 -13.44 -15.18 -10.15
N VAL A 42 -14.11 -14.74 -11.21
CA VAL A 42 -15.05 -13.62 -11.18
C VAL A 42 -16.21 -13.92 -10.23
N ASN A 43 -16.76 -15.13 -10.27
CA ASN A 43 -17.84 -15.53 -9.36
C ASN A 43 -17.36 -15.55 -7.89
N ASP A 44 -16.15 -16.02 -7.62
CA ASP A 44 -15.57 -16.03 -6.27
C ASP A 44 -15.26 -14.61 -5.78
N VAL A 45 -14.85 -13.66 -6.65
CA VAL A 45 -14.71 -12.24 -6.32
C VAL A 45 -16.05 -11.64 -5.88
N PHE A 46 -17.13 -11.86 -6.64
CA PHE A 46 -18.44 -11.31 -6.28
C PHE A 46 -19.11 -12.00 -5.09
N ARG A 47 -18.76 -13.26 -4.83
CA ARG A 47 -19.29 -14.05 -3.70
C ARG A 47 -18.30 -14.21 -2.55
N MET A 48 -17.28 -13.36 -2.49
CA MET A 48 -16.27 -13.46 -1.44
C MET A 48 -16.87 -13.31 -0.03
N PRO A 49 -16.34 -14.05 0.96
CA PRO A 49 -16.78 -13.96 2.36
C PRO A 49 -16.70 -12.53 2.90
N ALA A 50 -17.59 -12.18 3.85
CA ALA A 50 -17.60 -10.85 4.46
C ALA A 50 -16.26 -10.44 5.06
N THR A 51 -15.55 -11.38 5.69
CA THR A 51 -14.18 -11.14 6.22
C THR A 51 -13.22 -10.74 5.11
N MET A 52 -13.28 -11.39 3.95
CA MET A 52 -12.41 -11.08 2.82
C MET A 52 -12.74 -9.71 2.22
N ARG A 53 -14.02 -9.32 2.16
CA ARG A 53 -14.42 -7.98 1.71
C ARG A 53 -13.89 -6.88 2.62
N GLY A 54 -13.96 -7.07 3.94
CA GLY A 54 -13.37 -6.14 4.90
C GLY A 54 -11.84 -6.06 4.73
N LEU A 55 -11.18 -7.21 4.63
CA LEU A 55 -9.74 -7.25 4.38
C LEU A 55 -9.33 -6.61 3.04
N ALA A 56 -10.17 -6.69 2.00
CA ALA A 56 -9.91 -6.05 0.72
C ALA A 56 -9.75 -4.53 0.85
N VAL A 57 -10.64 -3.90 1.64
CA VAL A 57 -10.58 -2.46 1.93
C VAL A 57 -9.33 -2.13 2.74
N VAL A 58 -9.04 -2.90 3.78
CA VAL A 58 -7.84 -2.74 4.61
C VAL A 58 -6.57 -2.86 3.76
N GLN A 59 -6.49 -3.89 2.91
CA GLN A 59 -5.35 -4.10 2.01
C GLN A 59 -5.19 -2.97 1.01
N PHE A 60 -6.29 -2.51 0.40
CA PHE A 60 -6.25 -1.40 -0.54
C PHE A 60 -5.56 -0.18 0.07
N PHE A 61 -6.03 0.28 1.23
CA PHE A 61 -5.48 1.46 1.88
C PHE A 61 -4.07 1.23 2.46
N SER A 62 -3.80 0.04 3.00
CA SER A 62 -2.47 -0.30 3.53
C SER A 62 -1.40 -0.30 2.45
N TRP A 63 -1.68 -0.94 1.31
CA TRP A 63 -0.75 -1.02 0.20
C TRP A 63 -0.60 0.31 -0.54
N PHE A 64 -1.67 1.10 -0.65
CA PHE A 64 -1.57 2.46 -1.18
C PHE A 64 -0.59 3.30 -0.35
N ALA A 65 -0.68 3.24 0.98
CA ALA A 65 0.24 3.95 1.88
C ALA A 65 1.71 3.49 1.70
N LEU A 66 1.94 2.18 1.59
CA LEU A 66 3.28 1.63 1.37
C LEU A 66 3.87 2.04 0.01
N PHE A 67 3.08 1.96 -1.06
CA PHE A 67 3.55 2.38 -2.38
C PHE A 67 3.79 3.89 -2.44
N ALA A 68 2.95 4.71 -1.79
CA ALA A 68 3.22 6.13 -1.62
C ALA A 68 4.57 6.36 -0.92
N MET A 69 4.85 5.63 0.14
CA MET A 69 6.14 5.68 0.84
C MET A 69 7.29 5.27 -0.09
N TRP A 70 7.23 4.11 -0.71
CA TRP A 70 8.35 3.60 -1.52
C TRP A 70 8.68 4.48 -2.72
N ILE A 71 7.66 5.07 -3.36
CA ILE A 71 7.83 5.90 -4.55
C ILE A 71 8.36 7.30 -4.16
N TYR A 72 7.85 7.88 -3.07
CA TYR A 72 8.03 9.31 -2.81
C TYR A 72 8.99 9.63 -1.65
N THR A 73 9.41 8.67 -0.81
CA THR A 73 10.26 8.98 0.36
C THR A 73 11.58 9.61 -0.05
N THR A 74 12.26 9.12 -1.09
CA THR A 74 13.53 9.70 -1.53
C THR A 74 13.35 11.15 -1.94
N ALA A 75 12.39 11.43 -2.83
CA ALA A 75 12.12 12.79 -3.28
C ALA A 75 11.66 13.71 -2.12
N ALA A 76 10.87 13.19 -1.19
CA ALA A 76 10.41 13.93 -0.02
C ALA A 76 11.57 14.30 0.92
N VAL A 77 12.42 13.33 1.26
CA VAL A 77 13.54 13.55 2.18
C VAL A 77 14.60 14.45 1.55
N THR A 78 15.03 14.19 0.31
CA THR A 78 16.05 15.00 -0.36
C THR A 78 15.59 16.45 -0.54
N SER A 79 14.35 16.69 -0.94
CA SER A 79 13.85 18.05 -1.16
C SER A 79 13.60 18.82 0.13
N VAL A 80 12.99 18.20 1.14
CA VAL A 80 12.55 18.90 2.35
C VAL A 80 13.64 18.95 3.43
N HIS A 81 14.37 17.85 3.62
CA HIS A 81 15.33 17.74 4.72
C HIS A 81 16.78 18.06 4.29
N TYR A 82 17.10 17.91 3.00
CA TYR A 82 18.41 18.23 2.45
C TYR A 82 18.39 19.43 1.50
N GLY A 83 17.21 20.00 1.20
CA GLY A 83 17.06 21.16 0.32
C GLY A 83 17.53 20.92 -1.11
N ALA A 84 17.56 19.65 -1.56
CA ALA A 84 18.16 19.26 -2.84
C ALA A 84 17.14 18.53 -3.73
N THR A 85 17.00 19.03 -4.96
CA THR A 85 16.17 18.42 -6.02
C THR A 85 17.00 17.97 -7.22
N ASP A 86 18.24 18.50 -7.36
CA ASP A 86 19.18 18.07 -8.38
C ASP A 86 19.83 16.74 -8.00
N THR A 87 19.50 15.69 -8.76
CA THR A 87 19.95 14.31 -8.53
C THR A 87 21.47 14.12 -8.66
N THR A 88 22.18 15.10 -9.23
CA THR A 88 23.64 15.07 -9.37
C THR A 88 24.37 15.74 -8.21
N SER A 89 23.63 16.47 -7.36
CA SER A 89 24.21 17.21 -6.24
C SER A 89 24.65 16.30 -5.09
N ALA A 90 25.71 16.70 -4.38
CA ALA A 90 26.18 15.97 -3.19
C ALA A 90 25.12 15.92 -2.08
N ALA A 91 24.33 16.99 -1.92
CA ALA A 91 23.25 17.04 -0.93
C ALA A 91 22.12 16.04 -1.25
N TYR A 92 21.74 15.92 -2.53
CA TYR A 92 20.77 14.91 -2.96
C TYR A 92 21.27 13.50 -2.66
N ASN A 93 22.52 13.20 -3.04
CA ASN A 93 23.11 11.88 -2.82
C ASN A 93 23.18 11.54 -1.33
N ALA A 94 23.59 12.48 -0.47
CA ALA A 94 23.58 12.29 0.98
C ALA A 94 22.17 12.00 1.53
N GLY A 95 21.15 12.69 1.04
CA GLY A 95 19.76 12.44 1.40
C GLY A 95 19.26 11.08 0.91
N ALA A 96 19.60 10.68 -0.30
CA ALA A 96 19.23 9.39 -0.88
C ALA A 96 19.91 8.22 -0.13
N ASP A 97 21.19 8.35 0.22
CA ASP A 97 21.89 7.37 1.05
C ASP A 97 21.26 7.23 2.44
N TRP A 98 20.86 8.36 3.04
CA TRP A 98 20.15 8.35 4.31
C TRP A 98 18.81 7.62 4.19
N VAL A 99 18.05 7.85 3.11
CA VAL A 99 16.80 7.08 2.85
C VAL A 99 17.09 5.59 2.74
N GLY A 100 18.21 5.18 2.14
CA GLY A 100 18.65 3.77 2.13
C GLY A 100 18.77 3.20 3.55
N VAL A 101 19.37 3.96 4.49
CA VAL A 101 19.45 3.59 5.92
C VAL A 101 18.06 3.51 6.54
N LEU A 102 17.19 4.48 6.29
CA LEU A 102 15.81 4.50 6.80
C LEU A 102 15.01 3.28 6.33
N MET A 103 15.18 2.87 5.07
CA MET A 103 14.59 1.64 4.53
C MET A 103 15.15 0.40 5.24
N GLY A 104 16.42 0.39 5.60
CA GLY A 104 17.02 -0.65 6.44
C GLY A 104 16.41 -0.70 7.83
N VAL A 105 16.20 0.46 8.46
CA VAL A 105 15.62 0.56 9.81
C VAL A 105 14.21 -0.05 9.87
N TYR A 106 13.27 0.36 8.98
CA TYR A 106 11.91 -0.19 9.06
C TYR A 106 11.88 -1.69 8.77
N ASN A 107 12.72 -2.19 7.86
CA ASN A 107 12.83 -3.64 7.60
C ASN A 107 13.39 -4.40 8.81
N GLY A 108 14.42 -3.86 9.46
CA GLY A 108 14.98 -4.44 10.69
C GLY A 108 13.96 -4.49 11.83
N VAL A 109 13.23 -3.38 12.05
CA VAL A 109 12.14 -3.33 13.02
C VAL A 109 11.04 -4.33 12.66
N ALA A 110 10.67 -4.45 11.39
CA ALA A 110 9.66 -5.41 10.96
C ALA A 110 10.07 -6.86 11.25
N ALA A 111 11.34 -7.20 11.03
CA ALA A 111 11.85 -8.52 11.35
C ALA A 111 11.75 -8.84 12.85
N LEU A 112 12.08 -7.87 13.71
CA LEU A 112 11.92 -8.02 15.17
C LEU A 112 10.44 -8.07 15.59
N ALA A 113 9.62 -7.20 15.03
CA ALA A 113 8.19 -7.14 15.31
C ALA A 113 7.47 -8.44 14.94
N ALA A 114 7.93 -9.15 13.90
CA ALA A 114 7.35 -10.43 13.49
C ALA A 114 7.31 -11.47 14.62
N PHE A 115 8.26 -11.43 15.55
CA PHE A 115 8.25 -12.31 16.74
C PHE A 115 7.27 -11.86 17.82
N ALA A 116 7.03 -10.55 17.97
CA ALA A 116 6.14 -9.98 18.96
C ALA A 116 4.66 -10.03 18.53
N LEU A 117 4.37 -9.89 17.23
CA LEU A 117 3.01 -9.83 16.70
C LEU A 117 2.14 -11.04 17.07
N PRO A 118 2.59 -12.30 16.99
CA PRO A 118 1.76 -13.44 17.40
C PRO A 118 1.40 -13.41 18.89
N VAL A 119 2.29 -12.91 19.75
CA VAL A 119 2.04 -12.76 21.19
C VAL A 119 0.97 -11.71 21.43
N LEU A 120 1.08 -10.56 20.76
CA LEU A 120 0.10 -9.47 20.86
C LEU A 120 -1.26 -9.91 20.31
N ALA A 121 -1.27 -10.60 19.16
CA ALA A 121 -2.49 -11.11 18.53
C ALA A 121 -3.25 -12.13 19.38
N ARG A 122 -2.55 -12.90 20.22
CA ARG A 122 -3.19 -13.78 21.21
C ARG A 122 -3.86 -13.02 22.35
N ARG A 123 -3.35 -11.83 22.71
CA ARG A 123 -3.90 -11.02 23.81
C ARG A 123 -5.07 -10.15 23.41
N ILE A 124 -4.96 -9.42 22.30
CA ILE A 124 -5.96 -8.43 21.87
C ILE A 124 -6.70 -8.80 20.57
N GLY A 125 -6.37 -9.97 19.99
CA GLY A 125 -6.94 -10.44 18.73
C GLY A 125 -6.20 -9.92 17.48
N ARG A 126 -6.30 -10.68 16.39
CA ARG A 126 -5.58 -10.39 15.12
C ARG A 126 -5.99 -9.06 14.50
N LYS A 127 -7.29 -8.74 14.48
CA LYS A 127 -7.82 -7.50 13.89
C LYS A 127 -7.32 -6.28 14.65
N SER A 128 -7.47 -6.26 15.99
CA SER A 128 -7.02 -5.14 16.83
C SER A 128 -5.50 -4.95 16.77
N THR A 129 -4.73 -6.05 16.72
CA THR A 129 -3.29 -5.98 16.52
C THR A 129 -2.95 -5.32 15.19
N HIS A 130 -3.61 -5.74 14.10
CA HIS A 130 -3.36 -5.17 12.78
C HIS A 130 -3.71 -3.68 12.74
N ALA A 131 -4.88 -3.28 13.24
CA ALA A 131 -5.29 -1.88 13.32
C ALA A 131 -4.29 -1.03 14.12
N LEU A 132 -3.84 -1.52 15.28
CA LEU A 132 -2.84 -0.82 16.08
C LEU A 132 -1.52 -0.63 15.33
N MET A 133 -1.05 -1.65 14.62
CA MET A 133 0.19 -1.54 13.83
C MET A 133 0.04 -0.56 12.67
N LEU A 134 -1.12 -0.51 12.02
CA LEU A 134 -1.40 0.48 10.97
C LEU A 134 -1.39 1.90 11.51
N LEU A 135 -1.91 2.13 12.73
CA LEU A 135 -1.84 3.44 13.39
C LEU A 135 -0.39 3.83 13.72
N PHE A 136 0.47 2.90 14.13
CA PHE A 136 1.91 3.17 14.24
C PHE A 136 2.54 3.54 12.90
N GLY A 137 2.14 2.87 11.81
CA GLY A 137 2.56 3.21 10.45
C GLY A 137 2.11 4.61 10.04
N ALA A 138 0.87 4.98 10.36
CA ALA A 138 0.33 6.31 10.11
C ALA A 138 1.14 7.39 10.85
N ALA A 139 1.40 7.18 12.14
CA ALA A 139 2.26 8.06 12.94
C ALA A 139 3.69 8.13 12.38
N GLY A 140 4.20 7.00 11.86
CA GLY A 140 5.49 6.94 11.19
C GLY A 140 5.54 7.81 9.94
N LEU A 141 4.62 7.64 8.99
CA LEU A 141 4.60 8.45 7.76
C LEU A 141 4.34 9.94 8.05
N ALA A 142 3.43 10.26 8.97
CA ALA A 142 3.22 11.64 9.41
C ALA A 142 4.46 12.21 10.12
N GLY A 143 5.19 11.40 10.87
CA GLY A 143 6.40 11.77 11.56
C GLY A 143 7.52 12.25 10.63
N ILE A 144 7.63 11.68 9.42
CA ILE A 144 8.60 12.15 8.42
C ILE A 144 8.29 13.60 8.00
N PHE A 145 7.02 13.98 7.95
CA PHE A 145 6.62 15.36 7.67
C PHE A 145 6.87 16.30 8.86
N LEU A 146 6.64 15.83 10.08
CA LEU A 146 6.67 16.68 11.29
C LEU A 146 8.10 16.89 11.83
N ILE A 147 8.96 15.88 11.75
CA ILE A 147 10.34 15.94 12.23
C ILE A 147 11.19 16.70 11.22
N ARG A 148 11.84 17.78 11.67
CA ARG A 148 12.68 18.64 10.80
C ARG A 148 14.14 18.21 10.75
N GLU A 149 14.61 17.54 11.80
CA GLU A 149 16.01 17.07 11.90
C GLU A 149 16.17 15.75 11.13
N PRO A 150 16.99 15.75 10.05
CA PRO A 150 17.14 14.53 9.23
C PRO A 150 17.67 13.34 10.02
N GLY A 151 18.56 13.57 10.99
CA GLY A 151 19.16 12.53 11.83
C GLY A 151 18.16 11.80 12.72
N LEU A 152 16.94 12.36 12.95
CA LEU A 152 15.90 11.74 13.76
C LEU A 152 14.84 11.00 12.94
N LEU A 153 14.94 10.99 11.60
CA LEU A 153 13.95 10.34 10.74
C LEU A 153 13.88 8.80 10.89
N TRP A 154 14.86 8.20 11.57
CA TRP A 154 14.76 6.78 11.91
C TRP A 154 13.66 6.48 12.94
N LEU A 155 13.29 7.44 13.81
CA LEU A 155 12.22 7.25 14.80
C LEU A 155 10.86 6.94 14.15
N PRO A 156 10.35 7.75 13.19
CA PRO A 156 9.12 7.43 12.48
C PRO A 156 9.20 6.11 11.70
N MET A 157 10.38 5.70 11.22
CA MET A 157 10.54 4.44 10.50
C MET A 157 10.33 3.21 11.40
N VAL A 158 10.47 3.35 12.72
CA VAL A 158 10.07 2.28 13.67
C VAL A 158 8.57 2.01 13.56
N GLY A 159 7.74 3.04 13.52
CA GLY A 159 6.29 2.90 13.33
C GLY A 159 5.93 2.24 12.00
N VAL A 160 6.61 2.63 10.93
CA VAL A 160 6.46 2.01 9.60
C VAL A 160 6.85 0.51 9.65
N GLY A 161 7.91 0.16 10.38
CA GLY A 161 8.35 -1.23 10.54
C GLY A 161 7.30 -2.11 11.22
N PHE A 162 6.63 -1.61 12.25
CA PHE A 162 5.50 -2.32 12.87
C PHE A 162 4.34 -2.52 11.89
N ALA A 163 3.98 -1.49 11.13
CA ALA A 163 2.94 -1.62 10.11
C ALA A 163 3.33 -2.65 9.05
N TRP A 164 4.55 -2.59 8.54
CA TRP A 164 5.04 -3.52 7.52
C TRP A 164 4.98 -4.97 7.99
N ALA A 165 5.50 -5.29 9.17
CA ALA A 165 5.42 -6.64 9.75
C ALA A 165 3.97 -7.16 9.84
N SER A 166 3.05 -6.28 10.20
CA SER A 166 1.63 -6.64 10.33
C SER A 166 0.94 -6.80 8.97
N ILE A 167 1.24 -5.96 7.98
CA ILE A 167 0.65 -6.01 6.63
C ILE A 167 1.01 -7.31 5.91
N VAL A 168 2.24 -7.79 6.06
CA VAL A 168 2.68 -9.06 5.43
C VAL A 168 2.24 -10.31 6.18
N SER A 169 1.70 -10.20 7.39
CA SER A 169 1.37 -11.37 8.22
C SER A 169 -0.11 -11.45 8.61
N MET A 170 -0.68 -10.39 9.20
CA MET A 170 -2.00 -10.45 9.82
C MET A 170 -3.16 -10.67 8.84
N PRO A 171 -3.23 -9.99 7.68
CA PRO A 171 -4.31 -10.20 6.72
C PRO A 171 -4.38 -11.64 6.22
N TYR A 172 -3.23 -12.25 5.94
CA TYR A 172 -3.15 -13.65 5.52
C TYR A 172 -3.57 -14.61 6.63
N ALA A 173 -3.16 -14.33 7.88
CA ALA A 173 -3.57 -15.12 9.05
C ALA A 173 -5.07 -14.99 9.35
N ILE A 174 -5.69 -13.84 9.07
CA ILE A 174 -7.15 -13.64 9.21
C ILE A 174 -7.87 -14.36 8.07
N LEU A 175 -7.39 -14.22 6.83
CA LEU A 175 -8.00 -14.82 5.65
C LEU A 175 -7.98 -16.35 5.72
N SER A 176 -6.86 -16.95 6.12
CA SER A 176 -6.72 -18.40 6.24
C SER A 176 -7.72 -19.04 7.22
N GLY A 177 -8.17 -18.31 8.24
CA GLY A 177 -9.20 -18.75 9.15
C GLY A 177 -10.65 -18.53 8.65
N ALA A 178 -10.84 -17.86 7.52
CA ALA A 178 -12.16 -17.47 7.00
C ALA A 178 -12.52 -18.13 5.66
N VAL A 179 -11.57 -18.83 5.04
CA VAL A 179 -11.71 -19.41 3.69
C VAL A 179 -11.54 -20.92 3.76
N PRO A 180 -12.39 -21.71 3.05
CA PRO A 180 -12.23 -23.17 2.98
C PRO A 180 -10.89 -23.56 2.35
N ASP A 181 -10.18 -24.55 2.94
CA ASP A 181 -8.86 -25.02 2.50
C ASP A 181 -8.82 -25.37 1.00
N ARG A 182 -9.89 -25.95 0.47
CA ARG A 182 -10.02 -26.37 -0.94
C ARG A 182 -9.97 -25.19 -1.93
N LYS A 183 -10.31 -23.98 -1.50
CA LYS A 183 -10.32 -22.76 -2.33
C LYS A 183 -9.23 -21.75 -1.93
N MET A 184 -8.36 -22.10 -0.99
CA MET A 184 -7.34 -21.20 -0.46
C MET A 184 -6.50 -20.55 -1.55
N GLY A 185 -6.00 -21.33 -2.53
CA GLY A 185 -5.18 -20.81 -3.62
C GLY A 185 -5.90 -19.76 -4.49
N VAL A 186 -7.18 -19.99 -4.80
CA VAL A 186 -7.99 -19.05 -5.59
C VAL A 186 -8.21 -17.76 -4.81
N TYR A 187 -8.57 -17.84 -3.54
CA TYR A 187 -8.82 -16.65 -2.72
C TYR A 187 -7.52 -15.89 -2.41
N MET A 188 -6.38 -16.56 -2.28
CA MET A 188 -5.07 -15.88 -2.18
C MET A 188 -4.72 -15.15 -3.47
N GLY A 189 -5.01 -15.74 -4.65
CA GLY A 189 -4.86 -15.07 -5.93
C GLY A 189 -5.75 -13.83 -6.07
N VAL A 190 -7.02 -13.93 -5.71
CA VAL A 190 -7.97 -12.80 -5.67
C VAL A 190 -7.49 -11.73 -4.69
N PHE A 191 -6.96 -12.13 -3.54
CA PHE A 191 -6.47 -11.21 -2.52
C PHE A 191 -5.30 -10.34 -3.02
N ASN A 192 -4.45 -10.89 -3.91
CA ASN A 192 -3.36 -10.13 -4.53
C ASN A 192 -3.85 -8.99 -5.44
N ILE A 193 -5.08 -9.04 -5.97
CA ILE A 193 -5.66 -7.93 -6.74
C ILE A 193 -5.74 -6.66 -5.87
N PHE A 194 -6.05 -6.82 -4.57
CA PHE A 194 -6.12 -5.72 -3.61
C PHE A 194 -4.73 -5.15 -3.21
N ILE A 195 -3.66 -5.74 -3.70
CA ILE A 195 -2.28 -5.22 -3.62
C ILE A 195 -1.94 -4.47 -4.92
N VAL A 196 -2.24 -5.06 -6.07
CA VAL A 196 -1.86 -4.54 -7.38
C VAL A 196 -2.63 -3.26 -7.74
N VAL A 197 -3.93 -3.21 -7.46
CA VAL A 197 -4.75 -2.02 -7.77
C VAL A 197 -4.25 -0.76 -7.05
N PRO A 198 -4.05 -0.75 -5.71
CA PRO A 198 -3.49 0.43 -5.04
C PRO A 198 -2.07 0.79 -5.49
N GLN A 199 -1.26 -0.19 -5.89
CA GLN A 199 0.06 0.05 -6.49
C GLN A 199 -0.05 0.90 -7.75
N LEU A 200 -0.94 0.50 -8.68
CA LEU A 200 -1.17 1.24 -9.92
C LEU A 200 -1.69 2.66 -9.65
N LEU A 201 -2.61 2.81 -8.70
CA LEU A 201 -3.14 4.11 -8.31
C LEU A 201 -2.07 5.00 -7.66
N ALA A 202 -1.23 4.46 -6.78
CA ALA A 202 -0.13 5.21 -6.19
C ALA A 202 0.92 5.63 -7.24
N ALA A 203 1.17 4.78 -8.24
CA ALA A 203 2.11 5.11 -9.31
C ALA A 203 1.58 6.14 -10.34
N THR A 204 0.25 6.26 -10.49
CA THR A 204 -0.37 7.10 -11.53
C THR A 204 -1.13 8.28 -10.92
N VAL A 205 -2.17 8.01 -10.14
CA VAL A 205 -3.09 9.03 -9.63
C VAL A 205 -2.45 9.91 -8.57
N LEU A 206 -1.58 9.34 -7.71
CA LEU A 206 -0.95 10.10 -6.63
C LEU A 206 -0.03 11.21 -7.18
N GLY A 207 0.72 10.93 -8.25
CA GLY A 207 1.53 11.95 -8.92
C GLY A 207 0.70 13.11 -9.48
N LEU A 208 -0.49 12.81 -10.02
CA LEU A 208 -1.44 13.83 -10.47
C LEU A 208 -1.95 14.67 -9.29
N ILE A 209 -2.38 14.04 -8.20
CA ILE A 209 -2.84 14.74 -6.99
C ILE A 209 -1.75 15.67 -6.46
N LEU A 210 -0.51 15.20 -6.37
CA LEU A 210 0.60 16.03 -5.91
C LEU A 210 0.82 17.25 -6.79
N ARG A 211 0.79 17.09 -8.12
CA ARG A 211 0.98 18.20 -9.07
C ARG A 211 -0.14 19.22 -9.02
N THR A 212 -1.40 18.78 -8.88
CA THR A 212 -2.57 19.66 -8.97
C THR A 212 -2.97 20.31 -7.64
N MET A 213 -2.71 19.63 -6.51
CA MET A 213 -3.18 20.08 -5.19
C MET A 213 -2.04 20.48 -4.23
N PHE A 214 -0.81 20.06 -4.49
CA PHE A 214 0.32 20.22 -3.57
C PHE A 214 1.60 20.73 -4.26
N ASP A 215 1.49 21.43 -5.39
CA ASP A 215 2.60 22.02 -6.14
C ASP A 215 3.74 21.03 -6.44
N GLY A 216 3.41 19.74 -6.60
CA GLY A 216 4.37 18.67 -6.87
C GLY A 216 5.23 18.25 -5.66
N GLN A 217 4.95 18.74 -4.46
CA GLN A 217 5.76 18.45 -3.28
C GLN A 217 5.57 17.01 -2.81
N ALA A 218 6.61 16.19 -2.96
CA ALA A 218 6.59 14.76 -2.65
C ALA A 218 6.27 14.41 -1.19
N ILE A 219 6.55 15.32 -0.26
CA ILE A 219 6.31 15.09 1.17
C ILE A 219 4.82 14.87 1.50
N TYR A 220 3.91 15.47 0.73
CA TYR A 220 2.47 15.28 0.91
C TYR A 220 2.00 13.89 0.50
N ALA A 221 2.76 13.16 -0.34
CA ALA A 221 2.47 11.75 -0.59
C ALA A 221 2.54 10.91 0.68
N LEU A 222 3.48 11.23 1.57
CA LEU A 222 3.63 10.54 2.85
C LEU A 222 2.49 10.87 3.80
N LEU A 223 1.97 12.10 3.80
CA LEU A 223 0.77 12.46 4.58
C LEU A 223 -0.49 11.78 4.04
N LEU A 224 -0.66 11.70 2.72
CA LEU A 224 -1.74 10.94 2.11
C LEU A 224 -1.62 9.44 2.44
N GLY A 225 -0.39 8.91 2.46
CA GLY A 225 -0.10 7.57 2.94
C GLY A 225 -0.46 7.37 4.42
N ALA A 226 -0.13 8.35 5.28
CA ALA A 226 -0.52 8.32 6.70
C ALA A 226 -2.05 8.30 6.86
N ALA A 227 -2.78 9.16 6.14
CA ALA A 227 -4.24 9.17 6.13
C ALA A 227 -4.81 7.83 5.63
N SER A 228 -4.19 7.24 4.61
CA SER A 228 -4.56 5.93 4.09
C SER A 228 -4.39 4.81 5.13
N PHE A 229 -3.30 4.82 5.90
CA PHE A 229 -3.14 3.88 7.01
C PHE A 229 -4.21 4.06 8.11
N VAL A 230 -4.60 5.29 8.42
CA VAL A 230 -5.72 5.54 9.36
C VAL A 230 -7.01 4.94 8.83
N LEU A 231 -7.33 5.16 7.54
CA LEU A 231 -8.51 4.57 6.91
C LEU A 231 -8.48 3.04 6.91
N ALA A 232 -7.29 2.44 6.77
CA ALA A 232 -7.12 0.99 6.84
C ALA A 232 -7.31 0.44 8.27
N ALA A 233 -7.09 1.25 9.31
CA ALA A 233 -7.17 0.84 10.70
C ALA A 233 -8.59 0.87 11.29
N ILE A 234 -9.54 1.55 10.63
CA ILE A 234 -10.94 1.70 11.04
C ILE A 234 -11.81 0.59 10.43
#